data_8a31eab3ec477a4f93365ba150dcc71e
#
_entry.id   8a31eab3ec477a4f93365ba150dcc71e
#
_cell.length_a   1.000
_cell.length_b   1.000
_cell.length_c   1.000
_cell.angle_alpha   90.00
_cell.angle_beta   90.00
_cell.angle_gamma   90.00
#
_symmetry.space_group_name_H-M   'P 1'
#
loop_
_entity.id
_entity.type
_entity.pdbx_description
1 polymer ?
#
loop_
_entity_poly.entity_id
_entity_poly.type
_entity_poly.pdbx_seq_one_letter_code
_entity_poly.pdbx_strand_id
1 'polypeptide(L)'
;PKPSSAASDVYKRQINDFITDTEKEHAAIINFCNGIDVECKISSHWEKGGEGAADLAEEVVKIADANLAEFKTLYEDSLPLWDKTKYVAQTIYGAADIIADKKVRNQFQKLEDDGFGEYPICMAKTQYSFSTDPLLMGAPSGHDVPIREVRLSAGAEFIVVICGEVMTMPGLPRVPAAENIDVDDEGLIQGLF
;
A
#
# COMPACT_ATOMS: atom_id res chain seq x y z
N PRO A 1 1.11 -14.93 -8.35
CA PRO A 1 1.69 -13.62 -8.63
C PRO A 1 3.14 -13.64 -8.18
N LYS A 2 4.06 -13.26 -9.07
CA LYS A 2 5.43 -13.01 -8.61
C LYS A 2 5.33 -11.91 -7.55
N PRO A 3 5.92 -12.10 -6.37
CA PRO A 3 5.97 -11.01 -5.42
C PRO A 3 6.65 -9.83 -6.10
N SER A 4 5.98 -8.73 -6.15
CA SER A 4 6.59 -7.48 -6.54
C SER A 4 7.41 -7.03 -5.35
N SER A 5 8.62 -7.49 -5.26
CA SER A 5 9.48 -6.99 -4.24
C SER A 5 10.25 -5.81 -4.75
N ALA A 6 9.73 -4.68 -4.52
CA ALA A 6 10.58 -3.51 -4.55
C ALA A 6 11.65 -3.52 -3.44
N ALA A 7 11.58 -4.41 -2.47
CA ALA A 7 12.36 -4.16 -1.28
C ALA A 7 12.98 -5.37 -0.57
N SER A 8 12.59 -6.60 -0.85
CA SER A 8 13.09 -7.71 -0.04
C SER A 8 12.75 -9.05 -0.66
N ASP A 9 13.68 -9.99 -0.61
CA ASP A 9 13.47 -11.38 -0.99
C ASP A 9 12.75 -12.19 0.09
N VAL A 10 12.45 -11.57 1.22
CA VAL A 10 11.84 -12.22 2.37
C VAL A 10 10.48 -11.60 2.66
N TYR A 11 9.44 -12.41 2.61
CA TYR A 11 8.06 -11.98 2.81
C TYR A 11 7.42 -12.66 3.99
N LYS A 12 6.56 -11.90 4.66
CA LYS A 12 5.65 -12.40 5.67
C LYS A 12 4.23 -11.95 5.34
N ARG A 13 3.26 -12.83 5.54
CA ARG A 13 1.85 -12.49 5.53
C ARG A 13 1.30 -12.51 6.93
N GLN A 14 0.41 -11.57 7.20
CA GLN A 14 -0.34 -11.48 8.44
C GLN A 14 -1.82 -11.57 8.11
N ILE A 15 -2.56 -12.36 8.89
CA ILE A 15 -4.01 -12.37 8.91
C ILE A 15 -4.42 -11.52 10.12
N ASN A 16 -5.16 -10.44 9.88
CA ASN A 16 -5.87 -9.75 10.95
C ASN A 16 -7.07 -10.61 11.33
N ASP A 17 -7.06 -11.13 12.54
CA ASP A 17 -8.09 -12.00 13.04
C ASP A 17 -9.27 -11.19 13.60
N PHE A 18 -10.47 -11.43 13.09
CA PHE A 18 -11.70 -10.82 13.53
C PHE A 18 -12.64 -11.88 14.09
N ILE A 19 -13.51 -11.49 15.01
CA ILE A 19 -14.44 -12.39 15.71
C ILE A 19 -15.37 -13.19 14.77
N THR A 20 -15.54 -12.73 13.54
CA THR A 20 -16.35 -13.38 12.50
C THR A 20 -15.57 -14.37 11.64
N ASP A 21 -14.25 -14.36 11.73
CA ASP A 21 -13.40 -15.21 10.91
C ASP A 21 -13.45 -16.66 11.39
N THR A 22 -13.34 -17.58 10.45
CA THR A 22 -13.37 -19.01 10.74
C THR A 22 -12.00 -19.64 10.56
N GLU A 23 -11.75 -20.72 11.32
CA GLU A 23 -10.52 -21.52 11.16
C GLU A 23 -10.33 -22.04 9.73
N LYS A 24 -11.41 -22.28 8.97
CA LYS A 24 -11.33 -22.71 7.58
C LYS A 24 -10.79 -21.61 6.65
N GLU A 25 -11.17 -20.36 6.89
CA GLU A 25 -10.67 -19.22 6.15
C GLU A 25 -9.20 -18.98 6.46
N HIS A 26 -8.81 -19.01 7.74
CA HIS A 26 -7.41 -18.95 8.16
C HIS A 26 -6.57 -20.06 7.50
N ALA A 27 -7.05 -21.30 7.57
CA ALA A 27 -6.36 -22.43 6.97
C ALA A 27 -6.21 -22.31 5.44
N ALA A 28 -7.22 -21.78 4.75
CA ALA A 28 -7.15 -21.56 3.31
C ALA A 28 -6.06 -20.55 2.93
N ILE A 29 -5.96 -19.45 3.68
CA ILE A 29 -4.92 -18.42 3.46
C ILE A 29 -3.54 -18.97 3.78
N ILE A 30 -3.38 -19.65 4.93
CA ILE A 30 -2.11 -20.24 5.35
C ILE A 30 -1.63 -21.29 4.33
N ASN A 31 -2.51 -22.18 3.88
CA ASN A 31 -2.18 -23.19 2.88
C ASN A 31 -1.75 -22.57 1.55
N PHE A 32 -2.43 -21.49 1.13
CA PHE A 32 -2.02 -20.75 -0.07
C PHE A 32 -0.63 -20.13 0.10
N CYS A 33 -0.37 -19.50 1.22
CA CYS A 33 0.95 -18.90 1.53
C CYS A 33 2.05 -19.96 1.56
N ASN A 34 1.80 -21.09 2.20
CA ASN A 34 2.75 -22.22 2.24
C ASN A 34 3.05 -22.75 0.82
N GLY A 35 2.04 -22.77 -0.07
CA GLY A 35 2.19 -23.19 -1.46
C GLY A 35 3.09 -22.29 -2.32
N ILE A 36 3.37 -21.07 -1.86
CA ILE A 36 4.26 -20.10 -2.50
C ILE A 36 5.49 -19.76 -1.64
N ASP A 37 5.79 -20.59 -0.66
CA ASP A 37 6.93 -20.44 0.28
C ASP A 37 6.94 -19.09 1.03
N VAL A 38 5.75 -18.65 1.46
CA VAL A 38 5.56 -17.44 2.26
C VAL A 38 4.96 -17.79 3.61
N GLU A 39 5.70 -17.53 4.67
CA GLU A 39 5.20 -17.70 6.03
C GLU A 39 4.00 -16.80 6.32
N CYS A 40 2.99 -17.35 6.98
CA CYS A 40 1.77 -16.64 7.36
C CYS A 40 1.46 -16.81 8.85
N LYS A 41 1.24 -15.70 9.55
CA LYS A 41 0.87 -15.70 10.97
C LYS A 41 -0.49 -15.03 11.18
N ILE A 42 -1.27 -15.57 12.09
CA ILE A 42 -2.50 -14.94 12.57
C ILE A 42 -2.11 -13.91 13.63
N SER A 43 -2.74 -12.75 13.61
CA SER A 43 -2.56 -11.71 14.61
C SER A 43 -3.93 -11.27 15.13
N SER A 44 -4.16 -11.53 16.42
CA SER A 44 -5.37 -11.13 17.15
C SER A 44 -5.14 -9.84 17.98
N HIS A 45 -4.24 -8.97 17.52
CA HIS A 45 -3.86 -7.74 18.22
C HIS A 45 -5.04 -6.78 18.43
N TRP A 46 -6.05 -6.84 17.59
CA TRP A 46 -7.25 -6.03 17.71
C TRP A 46 -8.02 -6.38 19.01
N GLU A 47 -8.12 -7.67 19.35
CA GLU A 47 -8.81 -8.15 20.55
C GLU A 47 -7.88 -8.18 21.77
N LYS A 48 -6.63 -8.66 21.58
CA LYS A 48 -5.71 -9.01 22.67
C LYS A 48 -4.53 -8.04 22.81
N GLY A 49 -4.52 -6.94 22.06
CA GLY A 49 -3.42 -5.98 22.10
C GLY A 49 -2.07 -6.61 21.74
N GLY A 50 -1.01 -6.23 22.43
CA GLY A 50 0.35 -6.69 22.16
C GLY A 50 0.54 -8.21 22.27
N GLU A 51 -0.15 -8.86 23.19
CA GLU A 51 -0.10 -10.31 23.34
C GLU A 51 -0.57 -11.04 22.07
N GLY A 52 -1.63 -10.52 21.43
CA GLY A 52 -2.16 -11.08 20.18
C GLY A 52 -1.24 -10.91 18.96
N ALA A 53 -0.16 -10.15 19.08
CA ALA A 53 0.85 -9.95 18.03
C ALA A 53 2.20 -10.60 18.36
N ALA A 54 2.35 -11.27 19.49
CA ALA A 54 3.64 -11.79 19.95
C ALA A 54 4.28 -12.78 18.97
N ASP A 55 3.53 -13.76 18.50
CA ASP A 55 4.01 -14.76 17.54
C ASP A 55 4.44 -14.14 16.20
N LEU A 56 3.73 -13.10 15.78
CA LEU A 56 4.09 -12.33 14.59
C LEU A 56 5.40 -11.57 14.80
N ALA A 57 5.56 -10.94 15.97
CA ALA A 57 6.78 -10.20 16.33
C ALA A 57 8.00 -11.12 16.40
N GLU A 58 7.89 -12.29 17.04
CA GLU A 58 8.96 -13.29 17.08
C GLU A 58 9.39 -13.73 15.69
N GLU A 59 8.42 -13.92 14.80
CA GLU A 59 8.74 -14.33 13.43
C GLU A 59 9.41 -13.21 12.63
N VAL A 60 9.03 -11.95 12.84
CA VAL A 60 9.69 -10.79 12.24
C VAL A 60 11.15 -10.71 12.73
N VAL A 61 11.39 -10.92 14.01
CA VAL A 61 12.76 -10.97 14.57
C VAL A 61 13.59 -12.06 13.91
N LYS A 62 13.06 -13.29 13.76
CA LYS A 62 13.77 -14.38 13.08
C LYS A 62 14.16 -14.02 11.66
N ILE A 63 13.24 -13.38 10.90
CA ILE A 63 13.52 -12.94 9.53
C ILE A 63 14.59 -11.86 9.50
N ALA A 64 14.51 -10.88 10.40
CA ALA A 64 15.49 -9.81 10.50
C ALA A 64 16.89 -10.33 10.88
N ASP A 65 16.96 -11.25 11.85
CA ASP A 65 18.22 -11.85 12.29
C ASP A 65 18.86 -12.76 11.24
N ALA A 66 18.05 -13.39 10.39
CA ALA A 66 18.55 -14.23 9.31
C ALA A 66 19.33 -13.43 8.25
N ASN A 67 19.11 -12.11 8.14
CA ASN A 67 19.80 -11.18 7.24
C ASN A 67 19.90 -11.67 5.78
N LEU A 68 18.81 -12.28 5.29
CA LEU A 68 18.72 -12.83 3.93
C LEU A 68 18.13 -11.84 2.92
N ALA A 69 17.72 -10.65 3.38
CA ALA A 69 17.09 -9.66 2.52
C ALA A 69 18.13 -8.92 1.67
N GLU A 70 17.93 -8.91 0.35
CA GLU A 70 18.65 -8.07 -0.60
C GLU A 70 17.74 -6.94 -1.06
N PHE A 71 17.88 -5.76 -0.45
CA PHE A 71 17.09 -4.60 -0.85
C PHE A 71 17.47 -4.13 -2.26
N LYS A 72 16.47 -4.02 -3.12
CA LYS A 72 16.60 -3.41 -4.46
C LYS A 72 15.43 -2.47 -4.69
N THR A 73 15.71 -1.29 -5.20
CA THR A 73 14.67 -0.37 -5.67
C THR A 73 13.99 -0.96 -6.91
N LEU A 74 12.71 -0.62 -7.10
CA LEU A 74 11.92 -1.14 -8.22
C LEU A 74 12.43 -0.57 -9.57
N TYR A 75 12.92 0.66 -9.54
CA TYR A 75 13.46 1.39 -10.68
C TYR A 75 14.61 2.31 -10.22
N GLU A 76 15.42 2.78 -11.15
CA GLU A 76 16.48 3.75 -10.89
C GLU A 76 15.90 5.15 -10.72
N ASP A 77 16.45 5.93 -9.79
CA ASP A 77 15.97 7.30 -9.49
C ASP A 77 16.07 8.24 -10.69
N SER A 78 17.02 8.00 -11.59
CA SER A 78 17.21 8.78 -12.83
C SER A 78 16.18 8.51 -13.92
N LEU A 79 15.31 7.50 -13.75
CA LEU A 79 14.27 7.23 -14.74
C LEU A 79 13.25 8.38 -14.75
N PRO A 80 12.77 8.85 -15.94
CA PRO A 80 11.74 9.89 -16.03
C PRO A 80 10.49 9.55 -15.22
N LEU A 81 9.84 10.55 -14.63
CA LEU A 81 8.68 10.37 -13.76
C LEU A 81 7.53 9.59 -14.43
N TRP A 82 7.30 9.85 -15.72
CA TRP A 82 6.32 9.09 -16.50
C TRP A 82 6.69 7.61 -16.61
N ASP A 83 7.96 7.32 -16.87
CA ASP A 83 8.45 5.95 -17.03
C ASP A 83 8.50 5.21 -15.69
N LYS A 84 8.86 5.89 -14.59
CA LYS A 84 8.69 5.34 -13.22
C LYS A 84 7.25 4.93 -12.95
N THR A 85 6.29 5.80 -13.27
CA THR A 85 4.87 5.53 -13.09
C THR A 85 4.40 4.33 -13.91
N LYS A 86 4.80 4.28 -15.18
CA LYS A 86 4.53 3.16 -16.08
C LYS A 86 5.14 1.87 -15.55
N TYR A 87 6.36 1.92 -15.08
CA TYR A 87 7.06 0.75 -14.53
C TYR A 87 6.33 0.19 -13.31
N VAL A 88 5.89 1.05 -12.38
CA VAL A 88 5.08 0.65 -11.22
C VAL A 88 3.76 0.03 -11.67
N ALA A 89 3.03 0.67 -12.60
CA ALA A 89 1.76 0.16 -13.10
C ALA A 89 1.89 -1.23 -13.73
N GLN A 90 2.91 -1.44 -14.53
CA GLN A 90 3.15 -2.71 -15.22
C GLN A 90 3.64 -3.80 -14.27
N THR A 91 4.62 -3.48 -13.42
CA THR A 91 5.30 -4.48 -12.58
C THR A 91 4.47 -4.87 -11.36
N ILE A 92 3.85 -3.88 -10.71
CA ILE A 92 3.10 -4.08 -9.46
C ILE A 92 1.63 -4.41 -9.75
N TYR A 93 1.01 -3.66 -10.65
CA TYR A 93 -0.43 -3.76 -10.86
C TYR A 93 -0.83 -4.59 -12.09
N GLY A 94 0.14 -5.11 -12.86
CA GLY A 94 -0.14 -5.94 -14.03
C GLY A 94 -0.83 -5.18 -15.16
N ALA A 95 -0.73 -3.86 -15.20
CA ALA A 95 -1.30 -3.02 -16.24
C ALA A 95 -0.58 -3.23 -17.58
N ALA A 96 -1.28 -3.02 -18.69
CA ALA A 96 -0.66 -2.95 -20.02
C ALA A 96 0.03 -1.61 -20.22
N ASP A 97 -0.62 -0.52 -19.85
CA ASP A 97 -0.07 0.84 -20.00
C ASP A 97 -0.71 1.82 -19.00
N ILE A 98 -0.20 3.04 -18.99
CA ILE A 98 -0.77 4.19 -18.31
C ILE A 98 -1.26 5.20 -19.36
N ILE A 99 -2.41 5.81 -19.11
CA ILE A 99 -3.00 6.81 -20.00
C ILE A 99 -3.26 8.12 -19.25
N ALA A 100 -3.04 9.24 -19.92
CA ALA A 100 -3.31 10.56 -19.37
C ALA A 100 -3.58 11.56 -20.48
N ASP A 101 -4.36 12.59 -20.16
CA ASP A 101 -4.53 13.73 -21.06
C ASP A 101 -3.25 14.56 -21.19
N LYS A 102 -3.28 15.51 -22.15
CA LYS A 102 -2.12 16.39 -22.40
C LYS A 102 -1.77 17.27 -21.19
N LYS A 103 -2.77 17.68 -20.41
CA LYS A 103 -2.57 18.53 -19.22
C LYS A 103 -1.75 17.78 -18.18
N VAL A 104 -2.11 16.55 -17.88
CA VAL A 104 -1.41 15.70 -16.92
C VAL A 104 0.01 15.37 -17.40
N ARG A 105 0.18 15.05 -18.70
CA ARG A 105 1.51 14.83 -19.27
C ARG A 105 2.42 16.06 -19.13
N ASN A 106 1.87 17.26 -19.33
CA ASN A 106 2.60 18.51 -19.12
C ASN A 106 2.95 18.74 -17.63
N GLN A 107 2.13 18.23 -16.69
CA GLN A 107 2.46 18.30 -15.26
C GLN A 107 3.67 17.43 -14.91
N PHE A 108 3.78 16.23 -15.47
CA PHE A 108 4.98 15.40 -15.31
C PHE A 108 6.23 16.12 -15.82
N GLN A 109 6.15 16.66 -17.04
CA GLN A 109 7.29 17.38 -17.63
C GLN A 109 7.67 18.61 -16.78
N LYS A 110 6.68 19.37 -16.32
CA LYS A 110 6.93 20.52 -15.45
C LYS A 110 7.65 20.13 -14.17
N LEU A 111 7.26 19.03 -13.53
CA LEU A 111 7.92 18.57 -12.29
C LEU A 111 9.39 18.15 -12.57
N GLU A 112 9.67 17.55 -13.71
CA GLU A 112 11.04 17.24 -14.13
C GLU A 112 11.86 18.53 -14.39
N ASP A 113 11.30 19.49 -15.11
CA ASP A 113 11.92 20.78 -15.40
C ASP A 113 12.18 21.59 -14.11
N ASP A 114 11.30 21.47 -13.12
CA ASP A 114 11.42 22.11 -11.81
C ASP A 114 12.45 21.38 -10.88
N GLY A 115 13.06 20.29 -11.32
CA GLY A 115 14.14 19.58 -10.62
C GLY A 115 13.68 18.42 -9.72
N PHE A 116 12.42 17.97 -9.83
CA PHE A 116 11.87 16.87 -9.04
C PHE A 116 11.88 15.52 -9.76
N GLY A 117 12.61 15.39 -10.86
CA GLY A 117 12.65 14.18 -11.69
C GLY A 117 13.18 12.94 -10.98
N GLU A 118 14.04 13.09 -9.97
CA GLU A 118 14.59 11.98 -9.19
C GLU A 118 13.66 11.51 -8.06
N TYR A 119 12.58 12.22 -7.76
CA TYR A 119 11.67 11.84 -6.69
C TYR A 119 10.95 10.52 -6.99
N PRO A 120 10.73 9.68 -5.98
CA PRO A 120 9.97 8.44 -6.14
C PRO A 120 8.49 8.70 -6.38
N ILE A 121 7.83 7.69 -6.95
CA ILE A 121 6.41 7.73 -7.29
C ILE A 121 5.58 7.00 -6.22
N CYS A 122 4.50 7.64 -5.79
CA CYS A 122 3.44 7.04 -4.98
C CYS A 122 2.14 7.03 -5.80
N MET A 123 1.66 5.85 -6.20
CA MET A 123 0.41 5.71 -6.94
C MET A 123 -0.78 5.61 -5.99
N ALA A 124 -1.71 6.57 -6.08
CA ALA A 124 -2.97 6.58 -5.37
C ALA A 124 -4.10 6.12 -6.30
N LYS A 125 -4.68 4.97 -6.02
CA LYS A 125 -5.78 4.35 -6.77
C LYS A 125 -6.74 3.62 -5.83
N THR A 126 -7.83 3.05 -6.36
CA THR A 126 -8.75 2.25 -5.54
C THR A 126 -8.03 1.11 -4.81
N GLN A 127 -8.43 0.83 -3.58
CA GLN A 127 -7.91 -0.26 -2.76
C GLN A 127 -8.51 -1.63 -3.10
N TYR A 128 -9.61 -1.68 -3.85
CA TYR A 128 -10.36 -2.92 -4.12
C TYR A 128 -9.79 -3.77 -5.26
N SER A 129 -8.93 -3.20 -6.09
CA SER A 129 -8.41 -3.85 -7.28
C SER A 129 -7.01 -3.37 -7.62
N PHE A 130 -6.27 -4.16 -8.38
CA PHE A 130 -5.04 -3.72 -9.04
C PHE A 130 -5.31 -2.82 -10.24
N SER A 131 -6.54 -2.89 -10.82
CA SER A 131 -7.00 -1.90 -11.79
C SER A 131 -7.45 -0.61 -11.08
N THR A 132 -7.85 0.39 -11.86
CA THR A 132 -8.53 1.59 -11.37
C THR A 132 -10.04 1.44 -11.35
N ASP A 133 -10.56 0.36 -11.92
CA ASP A 133 -11.98 0.02 -11.90
C ASP A 133 -12.30 -0.83 -10.67
N PRO A 134 -13.08 -0.31 -9.70
CA PRO A 134 -13.43 -1.05 -8.49
C PRO A 134 -14.29 -2.29 -8.77
N LEU A 135 -14.94 -2.38 -9.92
CA LEU A 135 -15.74 -3.55 -10.32
C LEU A 135 -14.86 -4.67 -10.88
N LEU A 136 -13.70 -4.35 -11.41
CA LEU A 136 -12.70 -5.32 -11.86
C LEU A 136 -11.80 -5.70 -10.68
N MET A 137 -12.34 -6.49 -9.77
CA MET A 137 -11.75 -6.76 -8.46
C MET A 137 -10.48 -7.63 -8.51
N GLY A 138 -9.71 -7.58 -7.42
CA GLY A 138 -8.55 -8.45 -7.21
C GLY A 138 -7.34 -8.04 -8.05
N ALA A 139 -6.74 -9.01 -8.75
CA ALA A 139 -5.49 -8.86 -9.50
C ALA A 139 -5.69 -9.08 -11.01
N PRO A 140 -6.45 -8.23 -11.70
CA PRO A 140 -6.58 -8.28 -13.16
C PRO A 140 -5.26 -7.91 -13.83
N SER A 141 -5.10 -8.29 -15.08
CA SER A 141 -3.94 -7.93 -15.90
C SER A 141 -4.35 -7.37 -17.25
N GLY A 142 -3.44 -6.65 -17.89
CA GLY A 142 -3.64 -6.13 -19.25
C GLY A 142 -4.60 -4.94 -19.35
N HIS A 143 -4.95 -4.30 -18.22
CA HIS A 143 -5.75 -3.09 -18.18
C HIS A 143 -4.87 -1.84 -18.31
N ASP A 144 -5.47 -0.72 -18.72
CA ASP A 144 -4.82 0.58 -18.69
C ASP A 144 -5.12 1.31 -17.38
N VAL A 145 -4.14 2.06 -16.86
CA VAL A 145 -4.31 2.88 -15.67
C VAL A 145 -4.43 4.36 -16.07
N PRO A 146 -5.63 4.95 -16.02
CA PRO A 146 -5.82 6.37 -16.28
C PRO A 146 -5.28 7.21 -15.12
N ILE A 147 -4.39 8.15 -15.45
CA ILE A 147 -3.86 9.13 -14.51
C ILE A 147 -4.68 10.42 -14.61
N ARG A 148 -5.29 10.81 -13.50
CA ARG A 148 -6.12 12.01 -13.40
C ARG A 148 -5.34 13.26 -13.03
N GLU A 149 -4.34 13.10 -12.17
CA GLU A 149 -3.61 14.23 -11.59
C GLU A 149 -2.26 13.77 -11.05
N VAL A 150 -1.30 14.69 -11.02
CA VAL A 150 0.02 14.51 -10.39
C VAL A 150 0.25 15.63 -9.40
N ARG A 151 0.70 15.31 -8.20
CA ARG A 151 0.96 16.26 -7.11
C ARG A 151 2.35 16.08 -6.54
N LEU A 152 3.04 17.20 -6.30
CA LEU A 152 4.28 17.20 -5.54
C LEU A 152 3.97 17.16 -4.03
N SER A 153 4.55 16.20 -3.33
CA SER A 153 4.59 16.13 -1.88
C SER A 153 5.99 16.55 -1.40
N ALA A 154 6.28 17.87 -1.51
CA ALA A 154 7.61 18.41 -1.34
C ALA A 154 8.24 18.10 0.03
N GLY A 155 7.45 18.18 1.12
CA GLY A 155 7.95 17.89 2.46
C GLY A 155 8.25 16.42 2.75
N ALA A 156 7.73 15.51 1.92
CA ALA A 156 7.96 14.07 2.01
C ALA A 156 8.80 13.53 0.84
N GLU A 157 9.23 14.41 -0.06
CA GLU A 157 10.13 14.13 -1.18
C GLU A 157 9.65 13.00 -2.12
N PHE A 158 8.36 13.02 -2.47
CA PHE A 158 7.81 12.10 -3.47
C PHE A 158 6.71 12.73 -4.32
N ILE A 159 6.41 12.10 -5.44
CA ILE A 159 5.36 12.50 -6.38
C ILE A 159 4.16 11.58 -6.19
N VAL A 160 2.99 12.17 -5.91
CA VAL A 160 1.71 11.43 -5.85
C VAL A 160 1.06 11.43 -7.21
N VAL A 161 0.80 10.24 -7.75
CA VAL A 161 0.09 10.03 -9.01
C VAL A 161 -1.30 9.52 -8.70
N ILE A 162 -2.33 10.32 -8.96
CA ILE A 162 -3.72 10.00 -8.68
C ILE A 162 -4.34 9.34 -9.90
N CYS A 163 -4.78 8.09 -9.72
CA CYS A 163 -5.25 7.22 -10.78
C CYS A 163 -6.76 6.95 -10.64
N GLY A 164 -7.50 7.13 -11.72
CA GLY A 164 -8.95 6.87 -11.76
C GLY A 164 -9.75 7.74 -10.79
N GLU A 165 -10.91 7.25 -10.39
CA GLU A 165 -11.85 7.92 -9.49
C GLU A 165 -11.56 7.54 -8.02
N VAL A 166 -10.54 8.12 -7.43
CA VAL A 166 -10.24 7.94 -6.01
C VAL A 166 -10.53 9.21 -5.22
N MET A 167 -11.20 9.06 -4.10
CA MET A 167 -11.43 10.16 -3.16
C MET A 167 -10.20 10.33 -2.27
N THR A 168 -9.62 11.53 -2.28
CA THR A 168 -8.49 11.84 -1.41
C THR A 168 -9.00 12.19 0.00
N MET A 169 -8.28 11.74 1.02
CA MET A 169 -8.60 12.09 2.40
C MET A 169 -8.48 13.61 2.59
N PRO A 170 -9.46 14.27 3.21
CA PRO A 170 -9.32 15.67 3.62
C PRO A 170 -8.18 15.82 4.64
N GLY A 171 -7.61 17.02 4.72
CA GLY A 171 -6.57 17.30 5.70
C GLY A 171 -7.06 17.05 7.12
N LEU A 172 -6.20 16.46 7.96
CA LEU A 172 -6.49 16.26 9.37
C LEU A 172 -6.45 17.61 10.10
N PRO A 173 -7.31 17.85 11.12
CA PRO A 173 -7.26 19.03 11.92
C PRO A 173 -5.95 19.09 12.73
N ARG A 174 -5.51 20.32 13.07
CA ARG A 174 -4.29 20.52 13.87
C ARG A 174 -4.37 19.87 15.25
N VAL A 175 -5.58 19.86 15.84
CA VAL A 175 -5.90 19.14 17.09
C VAL A 175 -6.79 17.97 16.70
N PRO A 176 -6.31 16.74 16.81
CA PRO A 176 -7.11 15.53 16.48
C PRO A 176 -8.30 15.40 17.42
N ALA A 177 -9.45 14.97 16.91
CA ALA A 177 -10.62 14.68 17.76
C ALA A 177 -10.31 13.61 18.83
N ALA A 178 -9.37 12.70 18.54
CA ALA A 178 -8.92 11.66 19.45
C ALA A 178 -8.35 12.20 20.79
N GLU A 179 -7.88 13.45 20.85
CA GLU A 179 -7.43 14.07 22.12
C GLU A 179 -8.59 14.32 23.10
N ASN A 180 -9.82 14.41 22.60
CA ASN A 180 -11.02 14.68 23.40
C ASN A 180 -11.93 13.46 23.52
N ILE A 181 -11.66 12.38 22.79
CA ILE A 181 -12.49 11.16 22.85
C ILE A 181 -11.98 10.30 23.99
N ASP A 182 -12.87 9.96 24.92
CA ASP A 182 -12.59 9.10 26.07
C ASP A 182 -13.76 8.17 26.36
N VAL A 183 -13.56 7.22 27.24
CA VAL A 183 -14.58 6.32 27.75
C VAL A 183 -14.63 6.47 29.27
N ASP A 184 -15.80 6.83 29.81
CA ASP A 184 -15.97 6.97 31.26
C ASP A 184 -16.03 5.62 31.99
N ASP A 185 -16.10 5.68 33.32
CA ASP A 185 -16.14 4.48 34.20
C ASP A 185 -17.39 3.62 33.98
N GLU A 186 -18.45 4.17 33.40
CA GLU A 186 -19.68 3.47 33.01
C GLU A 186 -19.61 2.87 31.59
N GLY A 187 -18.51 3.07 30.86
CA GLY A 187 -18.29 2.57 29.51
C GLY A 187 -18.96 3.42 28.42
N LEU A 188 -19.34 4.64 28.72
CA LEU A 188 -19.94 5.57 27.75
C LEU A 188 -18.86 6.38 27.05
N ILE A 189 -18.95 6.50 25.71
CA ILE A 189 -18.01 7.26 24.92
C ILE A 189 -18.33 8.76 25.05
N GLN A 190 -17.32 9.57 25.40
CA GLN A 190 -17.39 11.01 25.52
C GLN A 190 -16.54 11.68 24.43
N GLY A 191 -16.85 12.96 24.13
CA GLY A 191 -16.03 13.78 23.23
C GLY A 191 -16.17 13.50 21.74
N LEU A 192 -17.17 12.75 21.30
CA LEU A 192 -17.41 12.48 19.87
C LEU A 192 -17.95 13.69 19.11
N PHE A 193 -18.60 14.67 19.80
CA PHE A 193 -19.22 15.87 19.23
C PHE A 193 -18.98 17.07 20.12
#